data_b366dec2722055a8b8be9fec0a75c23a
#
_entry.id   b366dec2722055a8b8be9fec0a75c23a
#
_cell.length_a   1.000
_cell.length_b   1.000
_cell.length_c   1.000
_cell.angle_alpha   90.00
_cell.angle_beta   90.00
_cell.angle_gamma   90.00
#
_symmetry.space_group_name_H-M   'P 1'
#
loop_
_entity.id
_entity.type
_entity.pdbx_description
1 polymer ?
#
loop_
_entity_poly.entity_id
_entity_poly.type
_entity_poly.pdbx_seq_one_letter_code
_entity_poly.pdbx_strand_id
1 'polypeptide(L)'
;MNEQQGPRSVQFGALENSSPVGGSASSIDLLRDVPLEVKAELGKARRLVRDILRLTVGTVIDLDKEAGAPVDLIVNNRQIARGEVVEIDGRYGIRVTEIIR
;
A
#
# COMPACT_ATOMS: atom_id res chain seq x y z
N MET A 1 18.34 18.13 -28.40
CA MET A 1 18.57 18.18 -27.98
C MET A 1 18.47 18.08 -27.46
N ASN A 2 18.31 17.92 -27.68
CA ASN A 2 18.54 17.70 -26.91
C ASN A 2 18.14 17.48 -26.33
N GLU A 3 17.89 17.22 -26.31
CA GLU A 3 17.97 16.99 -25.64
C GLU A 3 17.50 16.70 -25.01
N GLN A 4 17.43 16.59 -25.32
CA GLN A 4 17.57 16.28 -24.65
C GLN A 4 17.23 16.04 -24.08
N GLN A 5 17.20 15.93 -24.38
CA GLN A 5 17.52 15.67 -23.73
C GLN A 5 17.11 15.46 -23.07
N GLY A 6 16.88 15.54 -23.39
CA GLY A 6 17.16 15.30 -22.79
C GLY A 6 16.72 14.88 -22.01
N PRO A 7 16.55 14.82 -22.14
CA PRO A 7 16.74 14.35 -21.27
C PRO A 7 16.67 13.96 -20.58
N ARG A 8 16.73 13.91 -20.83
CA ARG A 8 17.39 13.61 -20.17
C ARG A 8 17.40 13.32 -19.36
N SER A 9 17.32 13.15 -19.64
CA SER A 9 17.98 12.94 -18.81
C SER A 9 18.02 12.79 -17.96
N VAL A 10 17.86 12.79 -18.20
CA VAL A 10 18.44 12.73 -17.39
C VAL A 10 18.43 12.55 -16.61
N GLN A 11 18.44 12.47 -16.89
CA GLN A 11 18.94 12.31 -16.19
C GLN A 11 18.70 12.00 -15.35
N PHE A 12 18.57 11.69 -15.59
CA PHE A 12 18.91 11.32 -14.84
C PHE A 12 19.36 11.01 -14.38
N GLY A 13 19.40 10.92 -14.67
CA GLY A 13 20.26 10.49 -14.36
C GLY A 13 20.71 10.31 -13.71
N ALA A 14 21.00 10.65 -13.87
CA ALA A 14 21.60 10.40 -13.28
C ALA A 14 21.40 10.12 -12.43
N LEU A 15 21.04 9.87 -12.37
CA LEU A 15 21.06 9.38 -11.63
C LEU A 15 21.38 8.63 -11.43
N GLU A 16 21.70 8.32 -11.99
CA GLU A 16 22.16 7.67 -11.83
C GLU A 16 23.02 7.44 -11.54
N ASN A 17 23.51 7.43 -11.66
CA ASN A 17 24.35 7.11 -11.39
C ASN A 17 24.96 7.01 -10.61
N SER A 18 25.12 7.01 -10.50
CA SER A 18 25.71 6.93 -9.79
C SER A 18 26.00 6.54 -8.92
N SER A 19 25.91 6.09 -8.85
CA SER A 19 26.11 5.78 -7.94
C SER A 19 26.74 5.18 -7.35
N PRO A 20 26.91 5.15 -7.27
CA PRO A 20 27.68 4.46 -6.54
C PRO A 20 27.35 3.57 -5.61
N VAL A 21 27.88 2.88 -5.62
CA VAL A 21 27.90 1.81 -4.86
C VAL A 21 27.41 1.96 -3.49
N GLY A 22 28.01 2.59 -2.66
CA GLY A 22 27.46 2.87 -1.36
C GLY A 22 26.17 3.64 -1.46
N GLY A 23 25.88 4.14 -2.65
CA GLY A 23 24.71 4.93 -2.89
C GLY A 23 23.42 4.20 -2.63
N SER A 24 23.36 2.88 -2.84
CA SER A 24 22.11 2.19 -2.64
C SER A 24 21.72 2.16 -1.17
N ALA A 25 22.66 1.95 -0.25
CA ALA A 25 22.35 1.99 1.17
C ALA A 25 21.97 3.41 1.59
N SER A 26 22.66 4.40 1.06
CA SER A 26 22.34 5.78 1.36
C SER A 26 20.96 6.15 0.84
N SER A 27 20.58 5.63 -0.33
CA SER A 27 19.26 5.89 -0.87
C SER A 27 18.16 5.33 0.01
N ILE A 28 18.36 4.14 0.56
CA ILE A 28 17.40 3.55 1.46
C ILE A 28 17.27 4.38 2.73
N ASP A 29 18.39 4.83 3.27
CA ASP A 29 18.36 5.67 4.46
C ASP A 29 17.61 6.98 4.21
N LEU A 30 17.77 7.57 3.03
CA LEU A 30 17.07 8.79 2.71
C LEU A 30 15.56 8.59 2.60
N LEU A 31 15.12 7.39 2.29
CA LEU A 31 13.70 7.10 2.16
C LEU A 31 13.02 6.76 3.48
N ARG A 32 13.76 6.61 4.55
CA ARG A 32 13.20 6.18 5.83
C ARG A 32 12.15 7.14 6.37
N ASP A 33 12.28 8.40 6.08
CA ASP A 33 11.38 9.41 6.62
C ASP A 33 10.27 9.78 5.66
N VAL A 34 10.13 9.06 4.55
CA VAL A 34 9.04 9.31 3.60
C VAL A 34 7.80 8.57 4.11
N PRO A 35 6.69 9.29 4.31
CA PRO A 35 5.48 8.63 4.79
C PRO A 35 4.87 7.74 3.71
N LEU A 36 4.36 6.60 4.14
CA LEU A 36 3.63 5.68 3.27
C LEU A 36 2.27 5.41 3.88
N GLU A 37 1.29 5.20 3.02
CA GLU A 37 -0.05 4.87 3.47
C GLU A 37 -0.20 3.37 3.65
N VAL A 38 -0.64 2.95 4.82
CA VAL A 38 -0.93 1.55 5.11
C VAL A 38 -2.44 1.39 5.14
N LYS A 39 -2.94 0.44 4.39
CA LYS A 39 -4.37 0.14 4.35
C LYS A 39 -4.62 -1.19 5.05
N ALA A 40 -5.74 -1.24 5.79
CA ALA A 40 -6.19 -2.49 6.40
C ALA A 40 -7.40 -2.97 5.61
N GLU A 41 -7.29 -4.13 4.98
CA GLU A 41 -8.33 -4.67 4.12
C GLU A 41 -9.05 -5.78 4.85
N LEU A 42 -10.34 -5.59 5.11
CA LEU A 42 -11.15 -6.57 5.81
C LEU A 42 -11.49 -7.77 4.92
N GLY A 43 -11.63 -7.54 3.63
CA GLY A 43 -12.01 -8.57 2.69
C GLY A 43 -12.42 -7.93 1.39
N LYS A 44 -12.87 -8.74 0.46
CA LYS A 44 -13.25 -8.28 -0.88
C LYS A 44 -14.60 -8.83 -1.24
N ALA A 45 -15.27 -8.13 -2.14
CA ALA A 45 -16.52 -8.61 -2.71
C ALA A 45 -16.47 -8.38 -4.21
N ARG A 46 -17.07 -9.29 -4.94
CA ARG A 46 -17.16 -9.15 -6.40
C ARG A 46 -18.62 -8.99 -6.77
N ARG A 47 -18.94 -7.90 -7.45
CA ARG A 47 -20.31 -7.58 -7.81
C ARG A 47 -20.36 -7.10 -9.26
N LEU A 48 -21.48 -7.28 -9.91
CA LEU A 48 -21.69 -6.75 -11.25
C LEU A 48 -21.82 -5.24 -11.17
N VAL A 49 -21.41 -4.56 -12.25
CA VAL A 49 -21.49 -3.10 -12.29
C VAL A 49 -22.94 -2.63 -12.05
N ARG A 50 -23.90 -3.32 -12.62
CA ARG A 50 -25.31 -2.93 -12.44
C ARG A 50 -25.72 -2.98 -10.97
N ASP A 51 -25.17 -3.90 -10.19
CA ASP A 51 -25.50 -4.00 -8.78
C ASP A 51 -24.85 -2.87 -7.99
N ILE A 52 -23.63 -2.48 -8.38
CA ILE A 52 -22.94 -1.35 -7.75
C ILE A 52 -23.74 -0.07 -7.97
N LEU A 53 -24.28 0.11 -9.18
CA LEU A 53 -25.05 1.30 -9.50
C LEU A 53 -26.38 1.36 -8.76
N ARG A 54 -26.82 0.28 -8.16
CA ARG A 54 -28.06 0.20 -7.40
C ARG A 54 -27.88 0.27 -5.90
N LEU A 55 -26.67 0.55 -5.44
CA LEU A 55 -26.42 0.64 -4.01
C LEU A 55 -27.23 1.78 -3.39
N THR A 56 -27.83 1.50 -2.27
CA THR A 56 -28.60 2.49 -1.52
C THR A 56 -28.25 2.33 -0.04
N VAL A 57 -28.70 3.28 0.75
CA VAL A 57 -28.54 3.21 2.20
C VAL A 57 -29.23 1.94 2.71
N GLY A 58 -28.52 1.13 3.46
CA GLY A 58 -29.04 -0.14 3.99
C GLY A 58 -28.65 -1.36 3.18
N THR A 59 -28.06 -1.19 1.99
CA THR A 59 -27.57 -2.32 1.21
C THR A 59 -26.44 -3.00 1.96
N VAL A 60 -26.46 -4.35 2.00
CA VAL A 60 -25.42 -5.13 2.65
C VAL A 60 -24.57 -5.79 1.57
N ILE A 61 -23.26 -5.66 1.72
CA ILE A 61 -22.29 -6.29 0.82
C ILE A 61 -21.50 -7.30 1.63
N ASP A 62 -21.62 -8.58 1.27
CA ASP A 62 -20.87 -9.64 1.93
C ASP A 62 -19.45 -9.65 1.43
N LEU A 63 -18.52 -9.79 2.36
CA LEU A 63 -17.09 -9.90 2.03
C LEU A 63 -16.70 -11.37 2.05
N ASP A 64 -15.56 -11.65 1.44
CA ASP A 64 -15.08 -13.03 1.25
C ASP A 64 -14.33 -13.59 2.46
N LYS A 65 -14.40 -12.92 3.61
CA LYS A 65 -13.73 -13.39 4.81
C LYS A 65 -14.72 -13.53 5.96
N GLU A 66 -14.44 -14.47 6.84
CA GLU A 66 -15.26 -14.69 8.02
C GLU A 66 -15.01 -13.61 9.05
N ALA A 67 -16.02 -13.35 9.87
CA ALA A 67 -15.89 -12.43 10.98
C ALA A 67 -14.79 -12.92 11.91
N GLY A 68 -13.92 -12.02 12.33
CA GLY A 68 -12.81 -12.37 13.20
C GLY A 68 -11.57 -12.84 12.47
N ALA A 69 -11.64 -13.02 11.15
CA ALA A 69 -10.45 -13.39 10.40
C ALA A 69 -9.43 -12.24 10.42
N PRO A 70 -8.13 -12.57 10.33
CA PRO A 70 -7.12 -11.52 10.27
C PRO A 70 -7.32 -10.61 9.07
N VAL A 71 -6.99 -9.33 9.25
CA VAL A 71 -7.07 -8.38 8.14
C VAL A 71 -5.70 -8.26 7.49
N ASP A 72 -5.70 -7.92 6.20
CA ASP A 72 -4.47 -7.75 5.44
C ASP A 72 -4.02 -6.31 5.53
N LEU A 73 -2.74 -6.11 5.76
CA LEU A 73 -2.12 -4.80 5.70
C LEU A 73 -1.43 -4.66 4.35
N ILE A 74 -1.76 -3.58 3.66
CA ILE A 74 -1.35 -3.39 2.27
C ILE A 74 -0.69 -2.02 2.12
N VAL A 75 0.48 -2.02 1.49
CA VAL A 75 1.21 -0.80 1.14
C VAL A 75 1.53 -0.89 -0.34
N ASN A 76 1.17 0.15 -1.09
CA ASN A 76 1.41 0.20 -2.54
C ASN A 76 0.91 -1.05 -3.25
N ASN A 77 -0.31 -1.47 -2.92
CA ASN A 77 -0.98 -2.64 -3.51
C ASN A 77 -0.27 -3.95 -3.24
N ARG A 78 0.59 -4.01 -2.23
CA ARG A 78 1.27 -5.23 -1.84
C ARG A 78 0.91 -5.57 -0.41
N GLN A 79 0.57 -6.82 -0.18
CA GLN A 79 0.32 -7.30 1.16
C GLN A 79 1.65 -7.46 1.90
N ILE A 80 1.79 -6.77 3.02
CA ILE A 80 3.04 -6.80 3.79
C ILE A 80 2.88 -7.52 5.12
N ALA A 81 1.66 -7.64 5.61
CA ALA A 81 1.44 -8.21 6.93
C ALA A 81 -0.03 -8.57 7.09
N ARG A 82 -0.33 -9.28 8.17
CA ARG A 82 -1.69 -9.53 8.63
C ARG A 82 -1.78 -9.16 10.09
N GLY A 83 -2.98 -8.88 10.54
CA GLY A 83 -3.17 -8.57 11.93
C GLY A 83 -4.62 -8.65 12.34
N GLU A 84 -4.85 -8.38 13.61
CA GLU A 84 -6.21 -8.35 14.15
C GLU A 84 -6.60 -6.92 14.47
N VAL A 85 -7.88 -6.63 14.31
CA VAL A 85 -8.41 -5.31 14.59
C VAL A 85 -8.50 -5.13 16.10
N VAL A 86 -7.99 -4.02 16.58
CA VAL A 86 -8.09 -3.65 17.99
C VAL A 86 -8.62 -2.22 18.09
N GLU A 87 -9.01 -1.83 19.28
CA GLU A 87 -9.49 -0.47 19.51
C GLU A 87 -8.50 0.26 20.43
N ILE A 88 -8.12 1.47 20.04
CA ILE A 88 -7.19 2.28 20.80
C ILE A 88 -7.78 3.68 20.90
N ASP A 89 -8.19 4.06 22.12
CA ASP A 89 -8.72 5.42 22.39
C ASP A 89 -9.82 5.82 21.42
N GLY A 90 -10.75 4.90 21.17
CA GLY A 90 -11.91 5.18 20.32
C GLY A 90 -11.64 5.07 18.83
N ARG A 91 -10.45 4.64 18.44
CA ARG A 91 -10.11 4.44 17.04
C ARG A 91 -9.71 3.00 16.81
N TYR A 92 -9.81 2.54 15.57
CA TYR A 92 -9.33 1.21 15.22
C TYR A 92 -7.82 1.24 15.07
N GLY A 93 -7.19 0.17 15.53
CA GLY A 93 -5.80 -0.11 15.26
C GLY A 93 -5.66 -1.53 14.79
N ILE A 94 -4.47 -1.90 14.39
CA ILE A 94 -4.19 -3.27 13.96
C ILE A 94 -3.01 -3.80 14.76
N ARG A 95 -3.21 -4.95 15.39
CA ARG A 95 -2.09 -5.66 16.03
C ARG A 95 -1.53 -6.62 15.01
N VAL A 96 -0.29 -6.41 14.60
CA VAL A 96 0.34 -7.27 13.61
C VAL A 96 0.56 -8.66 14.19
N THR A 97 0.09 -9.68 13.49
CA THR A 97 0.25 -11.06 13.92
C THR A 97 1.15 -11.86 12.98
N GLU A 98 1.35 -11.38 11.76
CA GLU A 98 2.15 -12.09 10.79
C GLU A 98 2.78 -11.10 9.81
N ILE A 99 4.05 -11.29 9.52
CA ILE A 99 4.76 -10.49 8.51
C ILE A 99 4.89 -11.34 7.25
N ILE A 100 4.52 -10.76 6.10
CA ILE A 100 4.61 -11.43 4.80
C ILE A 100 5.92 -11.00 4.15
N ARG A 101 6.73 -11.97 3.78
CA ARG A 101 8.04 -11.68 3.20
C ARG A 101 8.21 -12.29 1.81
#